data_158a09699859ae0ce3e198566be096c8
#
_entry.id   158a09699859ae0ce3e198566be096c8
#
_cell.length_a   1.000
_cell.length_b   1.000
_cell.length_c   1.000
_cell.angle_alpha   90.00
_cell.angle_beta   90.00
_cell.angle_gamma   90.00
#
_symmetry.space_group_name_H-M   'P 1'
#
loop_
_entity.id
_entity.type
_entity.pdbx_description
1 polymer ?
#
loop_
_entity_poly.entity_id
_entity_poly.type
_entity_poly.pdbx_seq_one_letter_code
_entity_poly.pdbx_strand_id
1 'polypeptide(L)'
;MKRLLLFFVSASVITTAFAADKVVRLGSTTSVKASGLLALIAPRFEKDTGYKLDTFATGSGKAMQLARDGKFDILIVHAPASEKKLIADGFATKRIPFMKNYFLIAGPAEDPAHIKGQPDVYEALKRIAATKSMFISRADDSGTHKKELSLWHTARIDPVGSWYYESGLGMGKALELANKESAYILVDDGTWLANKTGMSLVLLTEDHTHLANTYSVVTLNSQRIKHLNQAGATAFKDWLLSSRGKDIIRGMKRNGEPMFSLVKN
;
A
#
# COMPACT_ATOMS: atom_id res chain seq x y z
N MET A 1 -34.33 -54.30 54.62
CA MET A 1 -34.26 -52.90 54.16
C MET A 1 -32.89 -52.72 53.46
N LYS A 2 -32.86 -52.74 52.11
CA LYS A 2 -31.64 -52.54 51.32
C LYS A 2 -31.61 -51.07 50.90
N ARG A 3 -30.59 -50.33 51.39
CA ARG A 3 -30.35 -48.95 50.95
C ARG A 3 -29.59 -48.95 49.62
N LEU A 4 -30.19 -48.39 48.59
CA LEU A 4 -29.59 -48.13 47.23
C LEU A 4 -28.82 -46.83 47.32
N LEU A 5 -27.49 -46.86 47.22
CA LEU A 5 -26.66 -45.67 47.06
C LEU A 5 -26.60 -45.31 45.53
N LEU A 6 -27.19 -44.19 45.15
CA LEU A 6 -27.00 -43.61 43.81
C LEU A 6 -25.70 -42.82 43.85
N PHE A 7 -24.72 -43.22 43.02
CA PHE A 7 -23.54 -42.43 42.73
C PHE A 7 -23.87 -41.49 41.56
N PHE A 8 -23.89 -40.18 41.80
CA PHE A 8 -23.90 -39.16 40.74
C PHE A 8 -22.47 -38.99 40.23
N VAL A 9 -22.20 -39.47 38.99
CA VAL A 9 -20.98 -39.16 38.27
C VAL A 9 -21.18 -37.82 37.57
N SER A 10 -20.57 -36.75 38.10
CA SER A 10 -20.56 -35.43 37.47
C SER A 10 -19.52 -35.44 36.36
N ALA A 11 -19.98 -35.49 35.10
CA ALA A 11 -19.11 -35.38 33.94
C ALA A 11 -18.70 -33.88 33.74
N SER A 12 -17.49 -33.56 34.20
CA SER A 12 -16.89 -32.26 33.89
C SER A 12 -16.53 -32.20 32.39
N VAL A 13 -17.30 -31.45 31.62
CA VAL A 13 -16.95 -31.11 30.22
C VAL A 13 -15.78 -30.13 30.25
N ILE A 14 -14.57 -30.62 30.04
CA ILE A 14 -13.40 -29.80 29.82
C ILE A 14 -13.53 -29.19 28.41
N THR A 15 -14.07 -27.98 28.34
CA THR A 15 -13.97 -27.17 27.11
C THR A 15 -12.50 -26.76 26.94
N THR A 16 -11.77 -27.48 26.10
CA THR A 16 -10.48 -27.05 25.61
C THR A 16 -10.71 -25.78 24.77
N ALA A 17 -10.56 -24.61 25.37
CA ALA A 17 -10.43 -23.37 24.66
C ALA A 17 -9.16 -23.50 23.82
N PHE A 18 -9.30 -23.67 22.49
CA PHE A 18 -8.20 -23.50 21.57
C PHE A 18 -7.67 -22.09 21.80
N ALA A 19 -6.46 -21.97 22.31
CA ALA A 19 -5.77 -20.70 22.42
C ALA A 19 -5.70 -20.14 20.98
N ALA A 20 -6.48 -19.09 20.71
CA ALA A 20 -6.44 -18.42 19.41
C ALA A 20 -4.99 -18.01 19.14
N ASP A 21 -4.50 -18.29 17.94
CA ASP A 21 -3.17 -17.86 17.52
C ASP A 21 -3.07 -16.34 17.71
N LYS A 22 -2.21 -15.91 18.63
CA LYS A 22 -2.06 -14.49 18.97
C LYS A 22 -1.20 -13.71 17.96
N VAL A 23 -0.70 -14.36 16.92
CA VAL A 23 0.10 -13.71 15.87
C VAL A 23 -0.76 -13.45 14.65
N VAL A 24 -0.78 -12.20 14.20
CA VAL A 24 -1.41 -11.77 12.94
C VAL A 24 -0.32 -11.49 11.92
N ARG A 25 -0.30 -12.23 10.83
CA ARG A 25 0.66 -12.08 9.73
C ARG A 25 0.14 -11.04 8.75
N LEU A 26 0.70 -9.83 8.81
CA LEU A 26 0.34 -8.72 7.92
C LEU A 26 1.26 -8.65 6.71
N GLY A 27 0.72 -8.91 5.54
CA GLY A 27 1.40 -8.65 4.27
C GLY A 27 1.23 -7.19 3.82
N SER A 28 2.32 -6.58 3.34
CA SER A 28 2.29 -5.19 2.90
C SER A 28 3.30 -4.92 1.78
N THR A 29 3.44 -3.63 1.40
CA THR A 29 4.36 -3.20 0.35
C THR A 29 5.58 -2.46 0.91
N THR A 30 6.67 -2.43 0.13
CA THR A 30 7.90 -1.72 0.50
C THR A 30 7.65 -0.24 0.72
N SER A 31 6.74 0.38 -0.03
CA SER A 31 6.34 1.79 0.16
C SER A 31 5.61 2.02 1.48
N VAL A 32 4.70 1.12 1.89
CA VAL A 32 4.05 1.19 3.21
C VAL A 32 5.08 1.04 4.34
N LYS A 33 6.05 0.14 4.20
CA LYS A 33 7.15 0.02 5.15
C LYS A 33 7.99 1.29 5.21
N ALA A 34 8.38 1.84 4.05
CA ALA A 34 9.20 3.05 3.93
C ALA A 34 8.51 4.30 4.49
N SER A 35 7.17 4.37 4.46
CA SER A 35 6.41 5.45 5.09
C SER A 35 6.52 5.47 6.61
N GLY A 36 6.95 4.38 7.24
CA GLY A 36 6.99 4.22 8.70
C GLY A 36 5.67 3.75 9.31
N LEU A 37 4.60 3.59 8.52
CA LEU A 37 3.28 3.20 9.04
C LEU A 37 3.33 1.89 9.82
N LEU A 38 3.99 0.84 9.27
CA LEU A 38 4.04 -0.47 9.93
C LEU A 38 4.73 -0.41 11.29
N ALA A 39 5.85 0.31 11.38
CA ALA A 39 6.57 0.51 12.64
C ALA A 39 5.76 1.30 13.66
N LEU A 40 4.85 2.16 13.20
CA LEU A 40 4.00 2.98 14.05
C LEU A 40 2.78 2.22 14.58
N ILE A 41 2.12 1.41 13.72
CA ILE A 41 0.89 0.72 14.07
C ILE A 41 1.13 -0.59 14.84
N ALA A 42 2.19 -1.35 14.54
CA ALA A 42 2.41 -2.66 15.15
C ALA A 42 2.45 -2.61 16.69
N PRO A 43 3.32 -1.80 17.34
CA PRO A 43 3.39 -1.79 18.81
C PRO A 43 2.09 -1.25 19.46
N ARG A 44 1.36 -0.36 18.76
CA ARG A 44 0.10 0.18 19.26
C ARG A 44 -1.03 -0.83 19.19
N PHE A 45 -1.13 -1.56 18.08
CA PHE A 45 -2.09 -2.64 17.92
C PHE A 45 -1.83 -3.75 18.96
N GLU A 46 -0.57 -4.15 19.14
CA GLU A 46 -0.17 -5.17 20.13
C GLU A 46 -0.57 -4.74 21.54
N LYS A 47 -0.29 -3.49 21.90
CA LYS A 47 -0.66 -2.93 23.21
C LYS A 47 -2.17 -2.90 23.44
N ASP A 48 -2.92 -2.48 22.41
CA ASP A 48 -4.36 -2.23 22.53
C ASP A 48 -5.19 -3.53 22.48
N THR A 49 -4.68 -4.61 21.84
CA THR A 49 -5.45 -5.83 21.57
C THR A 49 -4.87 -7.12 22.17
N GLY A 50 -3.59 -7.12 22.52
CA GLY A 50 -2.87 -8.31 22.95
C GLY A 50 -2.50 -9.30 21.83
N TYR A 51 -2.82 -9.00 20.57
CA TYR A 51 -2.30 -9.70 19.40
C TYR A 51 -0.94 -9.16 19.01
N LYS A 52 -0.01 -10.04 18.63
CA LYS A 52 1.27 -9.66 17.99
C LYS A 52 1.04 -9.43 16.49
N LEU A 53 1.61 -8.37 15.93
CA LEU A 53 1.55 -8.09 14.50
C LEU A 53 2.90 -8.40 13.83
N ASP A 54 2.96 -9.52 13.12
CA ASP A 54 4.12 -9.88 12.30
C ASP A 54 3.96 -9.26 10.91
N THR A 55 4.87 -8.36 10.55
CA THR A 55 4.76 -7.55 9.32
C THR A 55 5.79 -7.96 8.29
N PHE A 56 5.36 -8.26 7.08
CA PHE A 56 6.23 -8.54 5.95
C PHE A 56 5.90 -7.63 4.77
N ALA A 57 6.90 -6.91 4.26
CA ALA A 57 6.76 -5.96 3.16
C ALA A 57 7.59 -6.37 1.95
N THR A 58 6.96 -6.37 0.78
CA THR A 58 7.59 -6.72 -0.51
C THR A 58 6.94 -5.94 -1.66
N GLY A 59 7.30 -6.20 -2.91
CA GLY A 59 6.60 -5.63 -4.07
C GLY A 59 5.14 -6.10 -4.15
N SER A 60 4.24 -5.26 -4.69
CA SER A 60 2.79 -5.54 -4.73
C SER A 60 2.43 -6.87 -5.36
N GLY A 61 3.08 -7.26 -6.48
CA GLY A 61 2.84 -8.55 -7.14
C GLY A 61 3.22 -9.73 -6.25
N LYS A 62 4.39 -9.67 -5.60
CA LYS A 62 4.85 -10.70 -4.67
C LYS A 62 3.98 -10.78 -3.43
N ALA A 63 3.50 -9.65 -2.89
CA ALA A 63 2.58 -9.64 -1.76
C ALA A 63 1.27 -10.37 -2.09
N MET A 64 0.70 -10.14 -3.28
CA MET A 64 -0.50 -10.84 -3.75
C MET A 64 -0.27 -12.35 -3.94
N GLN A 65 0.90 -12.74 -4.45
CA GLN A 65 1.25 -14.16 -4.60
C GLN A 65 1.36 -14.84 -3.23
N LEU A 66 2.11 -14.25 -2.29
CA LEU A 66 2.26 -14.78 -0.93
C LEU A 66 0.92 -14.85 -0.18
N ALA A 67 -0.02 -13.94 -0.46
CA ALA A 67 -1.37 -14.03 0.09
C ALA A 67 -2.12 -15.25 -0.44
N ARG A 68 -2.03 -15.55 -1.76
CA ARG A 68 -2.59 -16.79 -2.33
C ARG A 68 -2.00 -18.04 -1.70
N ASP A 69 -0.72 -18.00 -1.37
CA ASP A 69 0.03 -19.11 -0.75
C ASP A 69 -0.23 -19.21 0.78
N GLY A 70 -1.15 -18.42 1.34
CA GLY A 70 -1.53 -18.46 2.75
C GLY A 70 -0.43 -17.98 3.73
N LYS A 71 0.50 -17.16 3.26
CA LYS A 71 1.58 -16.61 4.11
C LYS A 71 1.14 -15.44 4.97
N PHE A 72 0.00 -14.85 4.69
CA PHE A 72 -0.58 -13.71 5.39
C PHE A 72 -2.00 -14.01 5.87
N ASP A 73 -2.43 -13.29 6.89
CA ASP A 73 -3.81 -13.32 7.40
C ASP A 73 -4.61 -12.11 6.88
N ILE A 74 -3.91 -11.01 6.61
CA ILE A 74 -4.49 -9.76 6.15
C ILE A 74 -3.45 -8.96 5.37
N LEU A 75 -3.90 -8.04 4.49
CA LEU A 75 -3.01 -7.19 3.71
C LEU A 75 -3.29 -5.70 3.96
N ILE A 76 -2.23 -4.87 3.89
CA ILE A 76 -2.30 -3.45 3.59
C ILE A 76 -1.55 -3.20 2.29
N VAL A 77 -2.28 -2.82 1.24
CA VAL A 77 -1.74 -2.69 -0.12
C VAL A 77 -2.38 -1.50 -0.84
N HIS A 78 -1.83 -1.11 -2.00
CA HIS A 78 -2.30 0.03 -2.79
C HIS A 78 -2.22 -0.24 -4.30
N ALA A 79 -2.70 -1.40 -4.72
CA ALA A 79 -2.78 -1.83 -6.12
C ALA A 79 -4.21 -2.25 -6.48
N PRO A 80 -5.16 -1.32 -6.66
CA PRO A 80 -6.59 -1.60 -6.77
C PRO A 80 -6.97 -2.66 -7.80
N ALA A 81 -6.30 -2.70 -8.95
CA ALA A 81 -6.53 -3.72 -9.98
C ALA A 81 -6.17 -5.12 -9.49
N SER A 82 -4.99 -5.27 -8.85
CA SER A 82 -4.54 -6.54 -8.28
C SER A 82 -5.39 -6.98 -7.10
N GLU A 83 -5.86 -6.04 -6.27
CA GLU A 83 -6.76 -6.29 -5.14
C GLU A 83 -8.12 -6.82 -5.63
N LYS A 84 -8.70 -6.17 -6.65
CA LYS A 84 -9.94 -6.63 -7.29
C LYS A 84 -9.77 -8.01 -7.93
N LYS A 85 -8.63 -8.26 -8.58
CA LYS A 85 -8.31 -9.58 -9.14
C LYS A 85 -8.22 -10.64 -8.05
N LEU A 86 -7.59 -10.35 -6.90
CA LEU A 86 -7.51 -11.28 -5.78
C LEU A 86 -8.89 -11.68 -5.24
N ILE A 87 -9.84 -10.73 -5.24
CA ILE A 87 -11.26 -10.99 -4.89
C ILE A 87 -11.93 -11.82 -5.97
N ALA A 88 -11.81 -11.46 -7.25
CA ALA A 88 -12.41 -12.19 -8.37
C ALA A 88 -11.91 -13.65 -8.44
N ASP A 89 -10.65 -13.88 -8.14
CA ASP A 89 -10.03 -15.20 -8.05
C ASP A 89 -10.44 -15.99 -6.77
N GLY A 90 -11.24 -15.39 -5.88
CA GLY A 90 -11.77 -16.00 -4.66
C GLY A 90 -10.78 -16.08 -3.48
N PHE A 91 -9.59 -15.51 -3.55
CA PHE A 91 -8.59 -15.53 -2.46
C PHE A 91 -8.79 -14.42 -1.43
N ALA A 92 -9.54 -13.40 -1.75
CA ALA A 92 -9.95 -12.35 -0.82
C ALA A 92 -11.46 -12.18 -0.84
N THR A 93 -12.03 -11.66 0.25
CA THR A 93 -13.47 -11.43 0.40
C THR A 93 -13.82 -9.95 0.23
N LYS A 94 -12.95 -9.06 0.67
CA LYS A 94 -13.22 -7.62 0.65
C LYS A 94 -11.93 -6.81 0.60
N ARG A 95 -12.01 -5.67 -0.10
CA ARG A 95 -11.05 -4.56 0.00
C ARG A 95 -11.74 -3.36 0.64
N ILE A 96 -11.07 -2.72 1.57
CA ILE A 96 -11.61 -1.56 2.29
C ILE A 96 -10.59 -0.44 2.15
N PRO A 97 -10.82 0.54 1.25
CA PRO A 97 -10.02 1.76 1.20
C PRO A 97 -10.08 2.48 2.53
N PHE A 98 -8.96 2.95 3.08
CA PHE A 98 -8.95 3.61 4.38
C PHE A 98 -8.08 4.87 4.45
N MET A 99 -7.02 4.92 3.67
CA MET A 99 -6.18 6.11 3.55
C MET A 99 -5.71 6.30 2.12
N LYS A 100 -5.27 7.49 1.79
CA LYS A 100 -4.68 7.83 0.50
C LYS A 100 -3.58 8.87 0.67
N ASN A 101 -2.65 8.83 -0.25
CA ASN A 101 -1.77 9.92 -0.61
C ASN A 101 -1.80 10.09 -2.13
N TYR A 102 -0.86 10.80 -2.70
CA TYR A 102 -0.88 11.07 -4.12
C TYR A 102 0.44 10.68 -4.79
N PHE A 103 0.35 10.35 -6.06
CA PHE A 103 1.47 10.44 -6.95
C PHE A 103 1.58 11.86 -7.49
N LEU A 104 2.78 12.23 -7.90
CA LEU A 104 3.13 13.56 -8.38
C LEU A 104 4.03 13.36 -9.60
N ILE A 105 4.00 14.29 -10.57
CA ILE A 105 5.06 14.36 -11.56
C ILE A 105 6.02 15.47 -11.14
N ALA A 106 7.25 15.07 -10.84
CA ALA A 106 8.38 15.96 -10.65
C ALA A 106 9.22 16.01 -11.93
N GLY A 107 9.89 17.13 -12.16
CA GLY A 107 10.75 17.34 -13.33
C GLY A 107 11.61 18.58 -13.18
N PRO A 108 12.44 18.89 -14.19
CA PRO A 108 13.32 20.06 -14.18
C PRO A 108 12.52 21.36 -14.07
N ALA A 109 13.10 22.34 -13.40
CA ALA A 109 12.45 23.66 -13.23
C ALA A 109 12.21 24.40 -14.55
N GLU A 110 13.03 24.12 -15.56
CA GLU A 110 12.95 24.65 -16.94
C GLU A 110 11.73 24.11 -17.68
N ASP A 111 11.20 22.98 -17.26
CA ASP A 111 9.99 22.33 -17.79
C ASP A 111 9.91 22.28 -19.33
N PRO A 112 10.83 21.60 -20.02
CA PRO A 112 10.87 21.58 -21.49
C PRO A 112 9.61 20.98 -22.14
N ALA A 113 8.82 20.20 -21.41
CA ALA A 113 7.54 19.67 -21.89
C ALA A 113 6.34 20.60 -21.60
N HIS A 114 6.56 21.72 -20.90
CA HIS A 114 5.52 22.70 -20.55
C HIS A 114 4.31 22.08 -19.84
N ILE A 115 4.57 21.26 -18.83
CA ILE A 115 3.52 20.58 -18.05
C ILE A 115 3.19 21.26 -16.72
N LYS A 116 3.93 22.28 -16.33
CA LYS A 116 3.71 23.00 -15.07
C LYS A 116 2.29 23.58 -15.01
N GLY A 117 1.57 23.22 -13.93
CA GLY A 117 0.19 23.65 -13.75
C GLY A 117 -0.83 22.91 -14.62
N GLN A 118 -0.41 21.87 -15.37
CA GLN A 118 -1.35 21.02 -16.13
C GLN A 118 -2.22 20.20 -15.15
N PRO A 119 -3.56 20.40 -15.17
CA PRO A 119 -4.46 19.71 -14.24
C PRO A 119 -4.77 18.26 -14.64
N ASP A 120 -4.47 17.89 -15.88
CA ASP A 120 -4.69 16.55 -16.45
C ASP A 120 -3.34 15.85 -16.65
N VAL A 121 -3.10 14.80 -15.88
CA VAL A 121 -1.86 14.02 -15.95
C VAL A 121 -1.69 13.35 -17.31
N TYR A 122 -2.76 12.99 -18.01
CA TYR A 122 -2.66 12.35 -19.32
C TYR A 122 -2.15 13.34 -20.38
N GLU A 123 -2.60 14.60 -20.32
CA GLU A 123 -2.08 15.66 -21.18
C GLU A 123 -0.62 16.00 -20.84
N ALA A 124 -0.25 15.99 -19.54
CA ALA A 124 1.13 16.14 -19.14
C ALA A 124 2.02 15.04 -19.74
N LEU A 125 1.60 13.79 -19.66
CA LEU A 125 2.34 12.66 -20.23
C LEU A 125 2.44 12.75 -21.78
N LYS A 126 1.38 13.16 -22.47
CA LYS A 126 1.42 13.38 -23.92
C LYS A 126 2.45 14.43 -24.31
N ARG A 127 2.56 15.51 -23.57
CA ARG A 127 3.55 16.58 -23.82
C ARG A 127 4.98 16.08 -23.59
N ILE A 128 5.24 15.34 -22.52
CA ILE A 128 6.53 14.73 -22.26
C ILE A 128 6.94 13.80 -23.40
N ALA A 129 6.03 12.94 -23.88
CA ALA A 129 6.29 12.05 -25.00
C ALA A 129 6.50 12.79 -26.33
N ALA A 130 5.70 13.83 -26.63
CA ALA A 130 5.79 14.62 -27.84
C ALA A 130 7.12 15.39 -27.94
N THR A 131 7.60 15.92 -26.83
CA THR A 131 8.89 16.63 -26.75
C THR A 131 10.07 15.67 -26.61
N LYS A 132 9.81 14.36 -26.40
CA LYS A 132 10.83 13.35 -26.07
C LYS A 132 11.72 13.77 -24.90
N SER A 133 11.14 14.50 -23.95
CA SER A 133 11.82 14.90 -22.73
C SER A 133 12.10 13.66 -21.86
N MET A 134 13.30 13.58 -21.28
CA MET A 134 13.71 12.41 -20.52
C MET A 134 12.75 12.13 -19.38
N PHE A 135 12.31 10.88 -19.29
CA PHE A 135 11.46 10.36 -18.23
C PHE A 135 12.11 9.13 -17.59
N ILE A 136 12.26 9.13 -16.27
CA ILE A 136 12.80 8.01 -15.52
C ILE A 136 11.64 7.14 -15.03
N SER A 137 11.56 5.93 -15.54
CA SER A 137 10.68 4.88 -15.01
C SER A 137 11.38 4.07 -13.94
N ARG A 138 10.63 3.64 -12.94
CA ARG A 138 11.16 2.68 -11.96
C ARG A 138 11.44 1.31 -12.56
N ALA A 139 10.59 0.83 -13.45
CA ALA A 139 10.70 -0.47 -14.13
C ALA A 139 11.00 -1.67 -13.19
N ASP A 140 10.47 -1.64 -11.94
CA ASP A 140 10.77 -2.60 -10.86
C ASP A 140 9.54 -3.42 -10.40
N ASP A 141 8.48 -3.46 -11.20
CA ASP A 141 7.18 -4.11 -10.90
C ASP A 141 6.51 -3.63 -9.58
N SER A 142 6.91 -2.47 -9.07
CA SER A 142 6.29 -1.86 -7.88
C SER A 142 4.91 -1.28 -8.15
N GLY A 143 4.22 -0.85 -7.08
CA GLY A 143 2.94 -0.14 -7.20
C GLY A 143 3.06 1.17 -7.99
N THR A 144 4.17 1.91 -7.82
CA THR A 144 4.44 3.14 -8.60
C THR A 144 4.65 2.82 -10.07
N HIS A 145 5.45 1.80 -10.39
CA HIS A 145 5.66 1.38 -11.78
C HIS A 145 4.35 0.94 -12.44
N LYS A 146 3.54 0.12 -11.74
CA LYS A 146 2.21 -0.28 -12.25
C LYS A 146 1.28 0.92 -12.47
N LYS A 147 1.34 1.91 -11.59
CA LYS A 147 0.58 3.16 -11.75
C LYS A 147 1.06 3.94 -12.97
N GLU A 148 2.35 4.10 -13.13
CA GLU A 148 2.98 4.76 -14.26
C GLU A 148 2.53 4.14 -15.59
N LEU A 149 2.71 2.81 -15.75
CA LEU A 149 2.28 2.08 -16.95
C LEU A 149 0.77 2.24 -17.24
N SER A 150 -0.06 2.23 -16.18
CA SER A 150 -1.50 2.47 -16.32
C SER A 150 -1.81 3.89 -16.82
N LEU A 151 -1.04 4.89 -16.39
CA LEU A 151 -1.20 6.27 -16.86
C LEU A 151 -0.79 6.41 -18.33
N TRP A 152 0.35 5.86 -18.74
CA TRP A 152 0.79 5.84 -20.14
C TRP A 152 -0.22 5.14 -21.04
N HIS A 153 -0.69 3.95 -20.63
CA HIS A 153 -1.71 3.21 -21.36
C HIS A 153 -3.03 4.00 -21.52
N THR A 154 -3.48 4.69 -20.47
CA THR A 154 -4.71 5.49 -20.53
C THR A 154 -4.51 6.73 -21.40
N ALA A 155 -3.31 7.33 -21.40
CA ALA A 155 -2.93 8.40 -22.31
C ALA A 155 -2.80 7.92 -23.76
N ARG A 156 -2.88 6.60 -24.02
CA ARG A 156 -2.67 5.96 -25.34
C ARG A 156 -1.27 6.17 -25.87
N ILE A 157 -0.28 6.10 -25.01
CA ILE A 157 1.14 6.23 -25.33
C ILE A 157 1.83 4.93 -24.97
N ASP A 158 2.64 4.40 -25.87
CA ASP A 158 3.63 3.38 -25.59
C ASP A 158 4.98 4.08 -25.39
N PRO A 159 5.47 4.18 -24.15
CA PRO A 159 6.68 4.94 -23.86
C PRO A 159 7.91 4.12 -24.26
N VAL A 160 8.44 4.38 -25.44
CA VAL A 160 9.61 3.70 -26.01
C VAL A 160 10.61 4.69 -26.56
N GLY A 161 11.88 4.30 -26.57
CA GLY A 161 12.97 5.10 -27.12
C GLY A 161 13.88 5.71 -26.05
N SER A 162 14.89 6.47 -26.49
CA SER A 162 15.95 6.99 -25.61
C SER A 162 15.49 8.00 -24.55
N TRP A 163 14.31 8.57 -24.71
CA TRP A 163 13.72 9.50 -23.73
C TRP A 163 13.04 8.82 -22.54
N TYR A 164 12.72 7.54 -22.66
CA TYR A 164 12.10 6.75 -21.59
C TYR A 164 13.12 5.76 -21.04
N TYR A 165 13.63 6.03 -19.85
CA TYR A 165 14.70 5.25 -19.24
C TYR A 165 14.16 4.35 -18.12
N GLU A 166 14.22 3.05 -18.34
CA GLU A 166 13.83 2.02 -17.37
C GLU A 166 14.98 1.75 -16.41
N SER A 167 14.88 2.30 -15.19
CA SER A 167 15.99 2.30 -14.24
C SER A 167 16.16 1.01 -13.44
N GLY A 168 15.09 0.24 -13.21
CA GLY A 168 15.11 -0.91 -12.31
C GLY A 168 15.30 -0.55 -10.84
N LEU A 169 15.21 0.74 -10.46
CA LEU A 169 15.57 1.25 -9.14
C LEU A 169 14.34 1.40 -8.22
N GLY A 170 14.58 1.30 -6.90
CA GLY A 170 13.60 1.72 -5.89
C GLY A 170 13.36 3.23 -5.91
N MET A 171 12.20 3.69 -5.36
CA MET A 171 11.70 5.07 -5.55
C MET A 171 12.70 6.17 -5.22
N GLY A 172 13.38 6.08 -4.07
CA GLY A 172 14.36 7.11 -3.67
C GLY A 172 15.52 7.22 -4.66
N LYS A 173 16.11 6.08 -5.06
CA LYS A 173 17.22 6.06 -6.03
C LYS A 173 16.78 6.48 -7.44
N ALA A 174 15.57 6.13 -7.85
CA ALA A 174 15.02 6.58 -9.12
C ALA A 174 14.79 8.11 -9.13
N LEU A 175 14.35 8.67 -7.99
CA LEU A 175 14.19 10.11 -7.82
C LEU A 175 15.55 10.84 -7.83
N GLU A 176 16.57 10.29 -7.16
CA GLU A 176 17.96 10.80 -7.20
C GLU A 176 18.51 10.80 -8.64
N LEU A 177 18.28 9.71 -9.38
CA LEU A 177 18.66 9.62 -10.79
C LEU A 177 17.94 10.68 -11.64
N ALA A 178 16.62 10.82 -11.48
CA ALA A 178 15.86 11.83 -12.18
C ALA A 178 16.37 13.25 -11.89
N ASN A 179 16.75 13.51 -10.64
CA ASN A 179 17.33 14.80 -10.26
C ASN A 179 18.70 15.04 -10.92
N LYS A 180 19.54 14.03 -11.01
CA LYS A 180 20.86 14.11 -11.65
C LYS A 180 20.74 14.35 -13.15
N GLU A 181 19.80 13.66 -13.80
CA GLU A 181 19.60 13.71 -15.25
C GLU A 181 18.64 14.82 -15.71
N SER A 182 18.15 15.67 -14.77
CA SER A 182 17.13 16.71 -15.06
C SER A 182 15.92 16.12 -15.81
N ALA A 183 15.41 14.97 -15.33
CA ALA A 183 14.38 14.19 -15.99
C ALA A 183 13.03 14.28 -15.25
N TYR A 184 11.95 14.02 -15.98
CA TYR A 184 10.62 13.81 -15.39
C TYR A 184 10.53 12.46 -14.71
N ILE A 185 9.72 12.36 -13.68
CA ILE A 185 9.49 11.11 -12.93
C ILE A 185 8.13 11.13 -12.25
N LEU A 186 7.47 9.97 -12.20
CA LEU A 186 6.33 9.75 -11.31
C LEU A 186 6.85 9.36 -9.92
N VAL A 187 6.50 10.12 -8.90
CA VAL A 187 6.93 9.91 -7.52
C VAL A 187 5.73 9.93 -6.56
N ASP A 188 5.76 9.16 -5.47
CA ASP A 188 4.79 9.32 -4.39
C ASP A 188 5.15 10.52 -3.50
N ASP A 189 4.13 11.19 -2.96
CA ASP A 189 4.30 12.38 -2.13
C ASP A 189 5.15 12.13 -0.87
N GLY A 190 5.04 10.94 -0.26
CA GLY A 190 5.85 10.57 0.90
C GLY A 190 7.35 10.51 0.57
N THR A 191 7.72 9.96 -0.58
CA THR A 191 9.12 9.96 -1.06
C THR A 191 9.56 11.36 -1.45
N TRP A 192 8.71 12.12 -2.15
CA TRP A 192 8.99 13.52 -2.48
C TRP A 192 9.27 14.36 -1.23
N LEU A 193 8.36 14.34 -0.26
CA LEU A 193 8.52 15.08 1.00
C LEU A 193 9.79 14.71 1.79
N ALA A 194 10.23 13.46 1.66
CA ALA A 194 11.45 13.00 2.32
C ALA A 194 12.74 13.52 1.67
N ASN A 195 12.72 13.80 0.35
CA ASN A 195 13.93 14.03 -0.43
C ASN A 195 13.98 15.40 -1.10
N LYS A 196 12.88 16.16 -1.15
CA LYS A 196 12.80 17.45 -1.87
C LYS A 196 13.84 18.48 -1.47
N THR A 197 14.35 18.42 -0.24
CA THR A 197 15.36 19.37 0.23
C THR A 197 16.69 19.12 -0.48
N GLY A 198 17.18 20.12 -1.20
CA GLY A 198 18.42 20.03 -1.97
C GLY A 198 18.28 19.43 -3.37
N MET A 199 17.05 19.12 -3.83
CA MET A 199 16.80 18.74 -5.21
C MET A 199 16.60 19.95 -6.12
N SER A 200 17.05 19.83 -7.38
CA SER A 200 16.80 20.79 -8.45
C SER A 200 15.43 20.57 -9.11
N LEU A 201 14.86 19.35 -8.97
CA LEU A 201 13.53 19.05 -9.47
C LEU A 201 12.46 19.82 -8.71
N VAL A 202 11.39 20.16 -9.41
CA VAL A 202 10.18 20.80 -8.86
C VAL A 202 8.94 19.95 -9.15
N LEU A 203 7.87 20.17 -8.38
CA LEU A 203 6.56 19.59 -8.70
C LEU A 203 5.93 20.35 -9.85
N LEU A 204 5.45 19.62 -10.84
CA LEU A 204 4.92 20.20 -12.08
C LEU A 204 3.44 19.90 -12.28
N THR A 205 2.95 18.75 -11.82
CA THR A 205 1.55 18.33 -11.99
C THR A 205 1.02 17.69 -10.72
N GLU A 206 -0.16 18.15 -10.28
CA GLU A 206 -0.90 17.67 -9.12
C GLU A 206 -2.33 17.33 -9.53
N ASP A 207 -2.52 16.18 -10.19
CA ASP A 207 -3.86 15.69 -10.54
C ASP A 207 -4.43 14.82 -9.42
N HIS A 208 -5.16 15.43 -8.51
CA HIS A 208 -5.72 14.72 -7.35
C HIS A 208 -6.78 13.67 -7.72
N THR A 209 -7.29 13.69 -8.93
CA THR A 209 -8.27 12.71 -9.41
C THR A 209 -7.59 11.44 -9.90
N HIS A 210 -6.67 11.58 -10.83
CA HIS A 210 -6.03 10.44 -11.48
C HIS A 210 -4.74 9.98 -10.78
N LEU A 211 -4.11 10.85 -9.97
CA LEU A 211 -2.90 10.52 -9.22
C LEU A 211 -3.14 10.05 -7.78
N ALA A 212 -4.41 9.84 -7.39
CA ALA A 212 -4.70 9.29 -6.07
C ALA A 212 -4.07 7.90 -5.89
N ASN A 213 -3.36 7.73 -4.79
CA ASN A 213 -2.74 6.48 -4.35
C ASN A 213 -3.48 5.96 -3.12
N THR A 214 -4.47 5.11 -3.36
CA THR A 214 -5.40 4.64 -2.32
C THR A 214 -4.93 3.33 -1.73
N TYR A 215 -4.75 3.29 -0.43
CA TYR A 215 -4.38 2.13 0.36
C TYR A 215 -5.64 1.44 0.89
N SER A 216 -5.64 0.12 0.83
CA SER A 216 -6.73 -0.72 1.29
C SER A 216 -6.27 -1.75 2.29
N VAL A 217 -7.12 -2.05 3.27
CA VAL A 217 -7.08 -3.32 3.99
C VAL A 217 -7.80 -4.35 3.13
N VAL A 218 -7.16 -5.49 2.89
CA VAL A 218 -7.75 -6.61 2.13
C VAL A 218 -7.87 -7.82 3.03
N THR A 219 -9.11 -8.27 3.24
CA THR A 219 -9.43 -9.47 4.01
C THR A 219 -9.36 -10.71 3.13
N LEU A 220 -8.63 -11.71 3.59
CA LEU A 220 -8.42 -12.95 2.86
C LEU A 220 -9.56 -13.95 3.11
N ASN A 221 -9.76 -14.89 2.18
CA ASN A 221 -10.85 -15.85 2.21
C ASN A 221 -10.41 -17.16 2.92
N SER A 222 -10.89 -17.37 4.14
CA SER A 222 -10.60 -18.57 4.95
C SER A 222 -11.21 -19.87 4.37
N GLN A 223 -12.18 -19.79 3.49
CA GLN A 223 -12.70 -20.97 2.78
C GLN A 223 -11.72 -21.47 1.72
N ARG A 224 -10.91 -20.58 1.15
CA ARG A 224 -9.94 -20.93 0.12
C ARG A 224 -8.51 -21.06 0.63
N ILE A 225 -8.15 -20.28 1.64
CA ILE A 225 -6.82 -20.28 2.26
C ILE A 225 -6.91 -20.90 3.64
N LYS A 226 -6.22 -22.03 3.82
CA LYS A 226 -6.19 -22.74 5.11
C LYS A 226 -5.29 -22.01 6.12
N HIS A 227 -5.54 -22.23 7.41
CA HIS A 227 -4.73 -21.74 8.53
C HIS A 227 -4.62 -20.20 8.64
N LEU A 228 -5.65 -19.46 8.19
CA LEU A 228 -5.75 -18.03 8.45
C LEU A 228 -6.12 -17.78 9.91
N ASN A 229 -5.39 -16.87 10.57
CA ASN A 229 -5.84 -16.30 11.85
C ASN A 229 -6.96 -15.28 11.59
N GLN A 230 -8.17 -15.77 11.32
CA GLN A 230 -9.32 -14.95 10.97
C GLN A 230 -9.74 -14.01 12.11
N ALA A 231 -9.66 -14.47 13.36
CA ALA A 231 -9.99 -13.67 14.54
C ALA A 231 -9.00 -12.49 14.68
N GLY A 232 -7.70 -12.77 14.60
CA GLY A 232 -6.67 -11.74 14.64
C GLY A 232 -6.73 -10.78 13.45
N ALA A 233 -6.98 -11.27 12.25
CA ALA A 233 -7.17 -10.43 11.05
C ALA A 233 -8.37 -9.49 11.18
N THR A 234 -9.48 -9.98 11.76
CA THR A 234 -10.66 -9.15 12.04
C THR A 234 -10.34 -8.09 13.10
N ALA A 235 -9.70 -8.49 14.20
CA ALA A 235 -9.29 -7.58 15.26
C ALA A 235 -8.37 -6.46 14.71
N PHE A 236 -7.40 -6.81 13.86
CA PHE A 236 -6.52 -5.85 13.23
C PHE A 236 -7.27 -4.88 12.32
N LYS A 237 -8.12 -5.40 11.43
CA LYS A 237 -8.95 -4.58 10.54
C LYS A 237 -9.80 -3.59 11.33
N ASP A 238 -10.52 -4.07 12.35
CA ASP A 238 -11.44 -3.23 13.11
C ASP A 238 -10.69 -2.17 13.94
N TRP A 239 -9.55 -2.54 14.54
CA TRP A 239 -8.67 -1.60 15.24
C TRP A 239 -8.12 -0.53 14.30
N LEU A 240 -7.61 -0.90 13.12
CA LEU A 240 -7.05 0.05 12.15
C LEU A 240 -8.10 1.03 11.62
N LEU A 241 -9.34 0.57 11.44
CA LEU A 241 -10.45 1.38 10.94
C LEU A 241 -11.20 2.14 12.03
N SER A 242 -10.88 1.90 13.30
CA SER A 242 -11.44 2.63 14.45
C SER A 242 -10.96 4.09 14.50
N SER A 243 -11.55 4.88 15.41
CA SER A 243 -11.06 6.24 15.70
C SER A 243 -9.58 6.24 16.06
N ARG A 244 -9.15 5.25 16.88
CA ARG A 244 -7.75 5.08 17.29
C ARG A 244 -6.79 4.92 16.12
N GLY A 245 -7.07 3.99 15.21
CA GLY A 245 -6.24 3.77 14.00
C GLY A 245 -6.26 4.99 13.08
N LYS A 246 -7.42 5.62 12.89
CA LYS A 246 -7.58 6.84 12.09
C LYS A 246 -6.77 8.00 12.64
N ASP A 247 -6.73 8.20 13.95
CA ASP A 247 -5.97 9.29 14.57
C ASP A 247 -4.46 9.08 14.43
N ILE A 248 -4.00 7.82 14.51
CA ILE A 248 -2.60 7.48 14.23
C ILE A 248 -2.23 7.88 12.80
N ILE A 249 -3.07 7.53 11.83
CA ILE A 249 -2.84 7.84 10.40
C ILE A 249 -2.84 9.36 10.17
N ARG A 250 -3.81 10.10 10.72
CA ARG A 250 -3.85 11.57 10.63
C ARG A 250 -2.63 12.26 11.25
N GLY A 251 -2.10 11.66 12.31
CA GLY A 251 -0.91 12.15 13.01
C GLY A 251 0.40 11.93 12.27
N MET A 252 0.41 11.11 11.19
CA MET A 252 1.62 10.86 10.41
C MET A 252 2.00 12.08 9.58
N LYS A 253 3.12 12.69 9.94
CA LYS A 253 3.67 13.86 9.26
C LYS A 253 5.12 13.63 8.87
N ARG A 254 5.54 14.29 7.79
CA ARG A 254 6.94 14.37 7.36
C ARG A 254 7.26 15.83 7.05
N ASN A 255 8.31 16.36 7.68
CA ASN A 255 8.66 17.79 7.57
C ASN A 255 7.48 18.74 7.88
N GLY A 256 6.62 18.36 8.85
CA GLY A 256 5.44 19.13 9.25
C GLY A 256 4.19 18.90 8.38
N GLU A 257 4.32 18.30 7.21
CA GLU A 257 3.23 18.04 6.26
C GLU A 257 2.59 16.66 6.47
N PRO A 258 1.24 16.53 6.37
CA PRO A 258 0.56 15.24 6.46
C PRO A 258 1.02 14.27 5.38
N MET A 259 1.33 13.02 5.75
CA MET A 259 1.72 11.98 4.81
C MET A 259 0.53 11.27 4.17
N PHE A 260 -0.61 11.26 4.85
CA PHE A 260 -1.81 10.57 4.40
C PHE A 260 -3.06 11.36 4.76
N SER A 261 -4.09 11.21 3.96
CA SER A 261 -5.46 11.62 4.26
C SER A 261 -6.36 10.38 4.36
N LEU A 262 -7.40 10.43 5.18
CA LEU A 262 -8.36 9.34 5.27
C LEU A 262 -9.29 9.35 4.06
N VAL A 263 -9.69 8.16 3.62
CA VAL A 263 -10.76 8.02 2.65
C VAL A 263 -12.09 8.28 3.37
N LYS A 264 -12.91 9.16 2.81
CA LYS A 264 -14.30 9.34 3.28
C LYS A 264 -15.10 8.11 2.83
N ASN A 265 -15.62 7.37 3.78
CA ASN A 265 -16.60 6.30 3.54
C ASN A 265 -17.99 6.89 3.53
#